data_e3f0e65393a4bfa920b141f729a368f3
#
_entry.id   e3f0e65393a4bfa920b141f729a368f3
#
_cell.length_a   1.000
_cell.length_b   1.000
_cell.length_c   1.000
_cell.angle_alpha   90.00
_cell.angle_beta   90.00
_cell.angle_gamma   90.00
#
_symmetry.space_group_name_H-M   'P 1'
#
loop_
_entity.id
_entity.type
_entity.pdbx_description
1 polymer ?
#
loop_
_entity_poly.entity_id
_entity_poly.type
_entity_poly.pdbx_seq_one_letter_code
_entity_poly.pdbx_strand_id
1 'polypeptide(L)' 'MTPIRPHIAPNGSYTVTQASALLEIDRRTLRRYESAGLVVAHLNKLGRRKYSGRELIRLWEINY' A
#
# COMPACT_ATOMS: atom_id res chain seq x y z
N MET A 1 1.54 7.29 22.17
CA MET A 1 0.48 6.32 21.78
C MET A 1 0.86 5.59 20.51
N THR A 2 0.80 4.29 20.53
CA THR A 2 1.13 3.49 19.34
C THR A 2 -0.02 3.55 18.33
N PRO A 3 0.25 3.86 17.05
CA PRO A 3 -0.83 3.87 16.07
C PRO A 3 -1.43 2.47 15.89
N ILE A 4 -2.75 2.44 15.75
CA ILE A 4 -3.46 1.18 15.50
C ILE A 4 -3.32 0.85 14.02
N ARG A 5 -2.85 -0.37 13.73
CA ARG A 5 -2.72 -0.82 12.36
C ARG A 5 -4.11 -0.92 11.71
N PRO A 6 -4.30 -0.34 10.53
CA PRO A 6 -5.56 -0.48 9.83
C PRO A 6 -5.81 -1.94 9.45
N HIS A 7 -7.08 -2.29 9.30
CA HIS A 7 -7.43 -3.64 8.87
C HIS A 7 -7.11 -3.80 7.39
N ILE A 8 -6.08 -4.59 7.10
CA ILE A 8 -5.65 -4.88 5.74
C ILE A 8 -5.65 -6.39 5.56
N ALA A 9 -6.47 -6.89 4.64
CA ALA A 9 -6.50 -8.32 4.34
C ALA A 9 -5.23 -8.72 3.59
N PRO A 10 -4.41 -9.65 4.12
CA PRO A 10 -3.14 -10.02 3.46
C PRO A 10 -3.31 -10.49 2.02
N ASN A 11 -4.42 -11.17 1.74
CA ASN A 11 -4.71 -11.67 0.38
C ASN A 11 -5.58 -10.70 -0.42
N GLY A 12 -5.85 -9.51 0.12
CA GLY A 12 -6.65 -8.51 -0.58
C GLY A 12 -5.86 -7.82 -1.67
N SER A 13 -6.59 -7.15 -2.55
CA SER A 13 -6.02 -6.36 -3.63
C SER A 13 -6.57 -4.94 -3.51
N TYR A 14 -5.70 -3.96 -3.50
CA TYR A 14 -6.06 -2.59 -3.21
C TYR A 14 -5.61 -1.64 -4.32
N THR A 15 -6.47 -0.70 -4.66
CA THR A 15 -6.11 0.36 -5.62
C THR A 15 -5.17 1.35 -4.96
N VAL A 16 -4.57 2.23 -5.78
CA VAL A 16 -3.74 3.32 -5.26
C VAL A 16 -4.52 4.18 -4.27
N THR A 17 -5.77 4.51 -4.59
CA THR A 17 -6.62 5.33 -3.73
C THR A 17 -6.90 4.62 -2.40
N GLN A 18 -7.24 3.33 -2.46
CA GLN A 18 -7.51 2.55 -1.25
C GLN A 18 -6.25 2.40 -0.39
N ALA A 19 -5.13 2.10 -1.02
CA ALA A 19 -3.86 1.93 -0.31
C ALA A 19 -3.43 3.24 0.37
N SER A 20 -3.54 4.35 -0.33
CA SER A 20 -3.19 5.66 0.23
C SER A 20 -4.05 5.99 1.45
N ALA A 21 -5.35 5.71 1.35
CA ALA A 21 -6.26 5.97 2.45
C ALA A 21 -5.97 5.10 3.66
N LEU A 22 -5.69 3.81 3.43
CA LEU A 22 -5.41 2.87 4.52
C LEU A 22 -4.12 3.23 5.25
N LEU A 23 -3.10 3.66 4.53
CA LEU A 23 -1.81 4.01 5.10
C LEU A 23 -1.73 5.48 5.54
N GLU A 24 -2.78 6.25 5.28
CA GLU A 24 -2.83 7.68 5.60
C GLU A 24 -1.64 8.46 5.02
N ILE A 25 -1.30 8.14 3.77
CA ILE A 25 -0.28 8.84 3.01
C ILE A 25 -0.88 9.29 1.68
N ASP A 26 -0.25 10.28 1.05
CA ASP A 26 -0.76 10.70 -0.26
C ASP A 26 -0.25 9.77 -1.36
N ARG A 27 -0.86 9.88 -2.54
CA ARG A 27 -0.51 9.00 -3.65
C ARG A 27 0.91 9.22 -4.14
N ARG A 28 1.41 10.45 -4.05
CA ARG A 28 2.79 10.75 -4.43
C ARG A 28 3.77 10.02 -3.52
N THR A 29 3.52 10.03 -2.22
CA THR A 29 4.36 9.32 -1.25
C THR A 29 4.36 7.83 -1.53
N LEU A 30 3.18 7.25 -1.79
CA LEU A 30 3.08 5.83 -2.12
C LEU A 30 3.88 5.50 -3.37
N ARG A 31 3.81 6.33 -4.41
CA ARG A 31 4.58 6.14 -5.64
C ARG A 31 6.08 6.26 -5.39
N ARG A 32 6.50 7.13 -4.50
CA ARG A 32 7.91 7.25 -4.11
C ARG A 32 8.40 5.98 -3.42
N TYR A 33 7.58 5.40 -2.56
CA TYR A 33 7.93 4.13 -1.91
C TYR A 33 8.05 3.00 -2.93
N GLU A 34 7.16 2.98 -3.90
CA GLU A 34 7.23 2.01 -4.99
C GLU A 34 8.53 2.18 -5.78
N SER A 35 8.88 3.41 -6.13
CA SER A 35 10.13 3.71 -6.85
C SER A 35 11.37 3.34 -6.06
N ALA A 36 11.30 3.44 -4.74
CA ALA A 36 12.41 3.09 -3.86
C ALA A 36 12.50 1.58 -3.59
N GLY A 37 11.57 0.79 -4.12
CA GLY A 37 11.56 -0.65 -3.92
C GLY A 37 11.01 -1.12 -2.58
N LEU A 38 10.35 -0.23 -1.84
CA LEU A 38 9.79 -0.56 -0.54
C LEU A 38 8.43 -1.24 -0.64
N VAL A 39 7.76 -1.07 -1.77
CA VAL A 39 6.47 -1.70 -2.03
C VAL A 39 6.39 -2.05 -3.51
N VAL A 40 5.75 -3.16 -3.83
CA VAL A 40 5.62 -3.63 -5.21
C VAL A 40 4.16 -3.51 -5.65
N ALA A 41 3.95 -2.89 -6.80
CA ALA A 41 2.64 -2.81 -7.41
C ALA A 41 2.52 -3.87 -8.50
N HIS A 42 1.29 -4.34 -8.69
CA HIS A 42 0.97 -5.26 -9.79
C HIS A 42 -0.02 -4.56 -10.71
N LEU A 43 0.09 -4.82 -12.00
CA LEU A 43 -0.86 -4.29 -12.96
C LEU A 43 -1.97 -5.32 -13.16
N ASN A 44 -3.22 -4.87 -13.06
CA ASN A 44 -4.34 -5.75 -13.37
C ASN A 44 -4.55 -5.82 -14.88
N LYS A 45 -5.59 -6.55 -15.33
CA LYS A 45 -5.88 -6.73 -16.75
C LYS A 45 -6.13 -5.43 -17.48
N LEU A 46 -6.56 -4.39 -16.75
CA LEU A 46 -6.82 -3.08 -17.34
C LEU A 46 -5.59 -2.16 -17.29
N GLY A 47 -4.45 -2.67 -16.85
CA GLY A 47 -3.23 -1.88 -16.73
C GLY A 47 -3.18 -0.94 -15.54
N ARG A 48 -4.07 -1.13 -14.57
CA ARG A 48 -4.12 -0.29 -13.36
C ARG A 48 -3.29 -0.90 -12.25
N ARG A 49 -2.64 -0.03 -11.47
CA ARG A 49 -1.83 -0.46 -10.33
C ARG A 49 -2.70 -1.01 -9.21
N LYS A 50 -2.28 -2.15 -8.69
CA LYS A 50 -2.89 -2.79 -7.52
C LYS A 50 -1.78 -3.18 -6.55
N TYR A 51 -2.08 -3.10 -5.26
CA TYR A 51 -1.16 -3.49 -4.20
C TYR A 51 -1.79 -4.63 -3.42
N SER A 52 -1.01 -5.68 -3.13
CA SER A 52 -1.51 -6.75 -2.27
C SER A 52 -1.53 -6.28 -0.83
N GLY A 53 -2.42 -6.86 -0.03
CA GLY A 53 -2.49 -6.52 1.38
C GLY A 53 -1.17 -6.77 2.10
N ARG A 54 -0.45 -7.83 1.74
CA ARG A 54 0.86 -8.12 2.32
C ARG A 54 1.84 -6.98 2.13
N GLU A 55 1.86 -6.40 0.92
CA GLU A 55 2.74 -5.29 0.63
C GLU A 55 2.39 -4.07 1.47
N LEU A 56 1.11 -3.81 1.64
CA LEU A 56 0.65 -2.67 2.44
C LEU A 56 0.94 -2.87 3.93
N ILE A 57 0.75 -4.07 4.43
CA ILE A 57 1.08 -4.40 5.82
C ILE A 57 2.56 -4.20 6.07
N ARG A 58 3.40 -4.70 5.17
CA ARG A 58 4.84 -4.55 5.26
C ARG A 58 5.25 -3.08 5.26
N LEU A 59 4.66 -2.30 4.36
CA LEU A 59 4.96 -0.88 4.27
C LEU A 59 4.53 -0.14 5.54
N TRP A 60 3.35 -0.50 6.07
CA TRP A 60 2.89 0.08 7.32
C TRP A 60 3.88 -0.19 8.46
N GLU A 61 4.39 -1.41 8.55
CA GLU A 61 5.37 -1.79 9.59
C GLU A 61 6.68 -1.02 9.46
N ILE A 62 7.10 -0.73 8.24
CA ILE A 62 8.31 0.07 7.99
C ILE A 62 8.12 1.50 8.48
N ASN A 63 6.92 2.07 8.29
CA ASN A 63 6.64 3.47 8.64
C ASN A 63 6.26 3.67 10.10
N TYR A 64 5.81 2.65 10.76
CA TYR A 64 5.33 2.72 12.13
C TYR A 64 5.94 1.62 12.99
#